data_3fed186c707a035f765ae56feeba4cb1
#
_entry.id   3fed186c707a035f765ae56feeba4cb1
#
_cell.length_a   1.000
_cell.length_b   1.000
_cell.length_c   1.000
_cell.angle_alpha   90.00
_cell.angle_beta   90.00
_cell.angle_gamma   90.00
#
_symmetry.space_group_name_H-M   'P 1'
#
loop_
_entity.id
_entity.type
_entity.pdbx_description
1 polymer ?
#
loop_
_entity_poly.entity_id
_entity_poly.type
_entity_poly.pdbx_seq_one_letter_code
_entity_poly.pdbx_strand_id
1 'polypeptide(L)'
;MPEWDGQGLPPVAQARVQRYAASGPWTSLLSVPGAVGAEAAGFRPSGEVMGCVVQRVGWSATLAVTALQQITMRAEFLREGYRATLERLRREAQAIGADGVIGIALSVTPLDETMHEFVALGTAVRAESKQRPGFVFTTELSGPDVSKLVQAGWVPATVVTGFGARAVVDYNMQYQTTVWSGNTEVDAHTELVTAVRSAARTEFGRAVRESGADGAIVSRMTLDSWQLGEVGVAGVASVFGTAVARFHTGAAAPSAALTILPLDRP
;
A
#
# COMPACT_ATOMS: atom_id res chain seq x y z
N MET A 1 -31.30 7.76 1.65
CA MET A 1 -30.00 8.34 2.10
C MET A 1 -29.73 9.51 1.17
N PRO A 2 -29.25 10.67 1.67
CA PRO A 2 -28.90 11.77 0.75
C PRO A 2 -27.83 11.27 -0.23
N GLU A 3 -28.02 11.60 -1.47
CA GLU A 3 -27.08 11.27 -2.55
C GLU A 3 -25.77 12.06 -2.31
N TRP A 4 -24.65 11.35 -2.23
CA TRP A 4 -23.35 11.99 -2.03
C TRP A 4 -22.76 12.45 -3.36
N ASP A 5 -22.39 13.70 -3.45
CA ASP A 5 -21.86 14.37 -4.65
C ASP A 5 -20.40 14.02 -4.99
N GLY A 6 -19.79 13.12 -4.23
CA GLY A 6 -18.36 12.74 -4.39
C GLY A 6 -17.38 13.69 -3.71
N GLN A 7 -17.83 14.79 -3.12
CA GLN A 7 -16.99 15.77 -2.44
C GLN A 7 -17.00 15.58 -0.92
N GLY A 8 -15.88 15.86 -0.27
CA GLY A 8 -15.76 15.71 1.17
C GLY A 8 -15.80 14.25 1.64
N LEU A 9 -16.26 14.05 2.88
CA LEU A 9 -16.43 12.71 3.46
C LEU A 9 -17.81 12.14 3.09
N PRO A 10 -17.90 10.83 2.74
CA PRO A 10 -19.18 10.15 2.58
C PRO A 10 -20.03 10.23 3.85
N PRO A 11 -21.37 10.20 3.76
CA PRO A 11 -22.25 10.31 4.92
C PRO A 11 -21.96 9.32 6.06
N VAL A 12 -21.54 8.10 5.71
CA VAL A 12 -21.16 7.07 6.69
C VAL A 12 -19.88 7.46 7.45
N ALA A 13 -18.90 8.03 6.77
CA ALA A 13 -17.67 8.53 7.38
C ALA A 13 -17.96 9.76 8.25
N GLN A 14 -18.82 10.68 7.81
CA GLN A 14 -19.27 11.81 8.61
C GLN A 14 -19.95 11.35 9.91
N ALA A 15 -20.83 10.36 9.84
CA ALA A 15 -21.49 9.80 11.01
C ALA A 15 -20.49 9.14 11.99
N ARG A 16 -19.41 8.54 11.49
CA ARG A 16 -18.32 8.00 12.30
C ARG A 16 -17.54 9.09 13.02
N VAL A 17 -17.15 10.14 12.30
CA VAL A 17 -16.50 11.33 12.86
C VAL A 17 -17.35 11.98 13.95
N GLN A 18 -18.65 12.14 13.73
CA GLN A 18 -19.57 12.70 14.71
C GLN A 18 -19.66 11.84 15.98
N ARG A 19 -19.68 10.51 15.84
CA ARG A 19 -19.67 9.61 17.01
C ARG A 19 -18.40 9.76 17.84
N TYR A 20 -17.25 9.89 17.22
CA TYR A 20 -15.99 10.13 17.96
C TYR A 20 -15.99 11.50 18.66
N ALA A 21 -16.52 12.54 17.99
CA ALA A 21 -16.63 13.86 18.58
C ALA A 21 -17.59 13.92 19.80
N ALA A 22 -18.62 13.08 19.83
CA ALA A 22 -19.60 12.98 20.91
C ALA A 22 -19.09 12.20 22.15
N SER A 23 -17.80 11.95 22.28
CA SER A 23 -17.18 11.23 23.41
C SER A 23 -17.63 9.76 23.56
N GLY A 24 -18.00 9.12 22.45
CA GLY A 24 -18.24 7.69 22.42
C GLY A 24 -16.94 6.88 22.66
N PRO A 25 -17.05 5.59 23.02
CA PRO A 25 -15.88 4.74 23.13
C PRO A 25 -15.19 4.66 21.76
N TRP A 26 -13.90 4.98 21.73
CA TRP A 26 -13.10 4.82 20.55
C TRP A 26 -12.75 3.34 20.31
N THR A 27 -12.67 2.94 19.05
CA THR A 27 -12.22 1.61 18.63
C THR A 27 -10.82 1.70 18.02
N SER A 28 -10.03 0.67 18.18
CA SER A 28 -8.71 0.55 17.59
C SER A 28 -8.55 -0.81 16.91
N LEU A 29 -7.94 -0.84 15.77
CA LEU A 29 -7.58 -2.07 15.06
C LEU A 29 -6.19 -2.58 15.46
N LEU A 30 -5.51 -1.86 16.34
CA LEU A 30 -4.22 -2.28 16.83
C LEU A 30 -4.38 -3.47 17.78
N SER A 31 -3.52 -4.44 17.63
CA SER A 31 -3.30 -5.45 18.64
C SER A 31 -2.78 -4.83 19.94
N VAL A 32 -2.82 -5.54 21.07
CA VAL A 32 -2.25 -5.04 22.33
C VAL A 32 -0.79 -4.61 22.16
N PRO A 33 0.11 -5.42 21.55
CA PRO A 33 1.46 -4.95 21.23
C PRO A 33 1.49 -3.74 20.31
N GLY A 34 0.51 -3.64 19.39
CA GLY A 34 0.37 -2.50 18.48
C GLY A 34 0.06 -1.20 19.23
N ALA A 35 -0.85 -1.23 20.18
CA ALA A 35 -1.21 -0.08 21.01
C ALA A 35 -0.04 0.36 21.91
N VAL A 36 0.59 -0.58 22.61
CA VAL A 36 1.76 -0.31 23.45
C VAL A 36 2.93 0.26 22.63
N GLY A 37 3.16 -0.28 21.43
CA GLY A 37 4.18 0.24 20.53
C GLY A 37 3.89 1.66 20.04
N ALA A 38 2.62 1.97 19.75
CA ALA A 38 2.21 3.33 19.38
C ALA A 38 2.46 4.32 20.53
N GLU A 39 2.06 3.97 21.75
CA GLU A 39 2.32 4.79 22.95
C GLU A 39 3.83 4.97 23.19
N ALA A 40 4.62 3.93 23.05
CA ALA A 40 6.09 4.01 23.17
C ALA A 40 6.74 4.90 22.09
N ALA A 41 6.05 5.11 20.95
CA ALA A 41 6.45 6.06 19.92
C ALA A 41 5.93 7.49 20.18
N GLY A 42 5.21 7.73 21.28
CA GLY A 42 4.60 9.01 21.62
C GLY A 42 3.29 9.29 20.87
N PHE A 43 2.57 8.26 20.45
CA PHE A 43 1.29 8.34 19.78
C PHE A 43 0.18 7.69 20.60
N ARG A 44 -0.93 8.39 20.77
CA ARG A 44 -2.13 7.86 21.41
C ARG A 44 -3.17 7.50 20.35
N PRO A 45 -3.72 6.27 20.35
CA PRO A 45 -4.85 5.91 19.50
C PRO A 45 -6.05 6.84 19.69
N SER A 46 -6.70 7.24 18.60
CA SER A 46 -7.85 8.17 18.62
C SER A 46 -9.08 7.63 17.90
N GLY A 47 -8.98 6.51 17.23
CA GLY A 47 -10.14 5.86 16.60
C GLY A 47 -9.77 5.07 15.36
N GLU A 48 -10.69 4.22 14.94
CA GLU A 48 -10.62 3.51 13.66
C GLU A 48 -11.00 4.47 12.52
N VAL A 49 -10.26 4.43 11.42
CA VAL A 49 -10.55 5.20 10.20
C VAL A 49 -10.50 4.31 8.97
N MET A 50 -11.34 4.63 8.00
CA MET A 50 -11.51 3.83 6.79
C MET A 50 -11.63 4.70 5.54
N GLY A 51 -10.88 4.36 4.51
CA GLY A 51 -11.16 4.78 3.14
C GLY A 51 -11.78 3.61 2.38
N CYS A 52 -12.86 3.85 1.67
CA CYS A 52 -13.49 2.85 0.82
C CYS A 52 -13.90 3.49 -0.51
N VAL A 53 -13.57 2.84 -1.61
CA VAL A 53 -13.93 3.27 -2.97
C VAL A 53 -14.37 2.06 -3.75
N VAL A 54 -15.53 2.15 -4.39
CA VAL A 54 -15.92 1.18 -5.41
C VAL A 54 -15.62 1.80 -6.78
N GLN A 55 -14.79 1.11 -7.55
CA GLN A 55 -14.46 1.53 -8.91
C GLN A 55 -14.88 0.47 -9.92
N ARG A 56 -15.36 0.96 -11.06
CA ARG A 56 -15.62 0.13 -12.21
C ARG A 56 -14.40 0.10 -13.12
N VAL A 57 -13.99 -1.09 -13.54
CA VAL A 57 -13.02 -1.24 -14.62
C VAL A 57 -13.69 -0.72 -15.90
N GLY A 58 -13.19 0.38 -16.42
CA GLY A 58 -13.71 1.00 -17.64
C GLY A 58 -13.34 0.16 -18.86
N TRP A 59 -14.19 -0.78 -19.23
CA TRP A 59 -14.09 -1.43 -20.53
C TRP A 59 -14.83 -0.56 -21.53
N SER A 60 -14.11 0.10 -22.41
CA SER A 60 -14.74 0.64 -23.61
C SER A 60 -15.02 -0.53 -24.56
N ALA A 61 -16.20 -1.08 -24.47
CA ALA A 61 -16.66 -2.14 -25.37
C ALA A 61 -16.69 -1.71 -26.86
N THR A 62 -16.43 -0.44 -27.15
CA THR A 62 -16.58 0.17 -28.47
C THR A 62 -15.27 0.28 -29.27
N LEU A 63 -14.11 0.04 -28.64
CA LEU A 63 -12.84 0.04 -29.33
C LEU A 63 -12.19 -1.33 -29.15
N ALA A 64 -11.63 -1.87 -30.22
CA ALA A 64 -10.80 -3.06 -30.20
C ALA A 64 -9.53 -2.78 -29.38
N VAL A 65 -9.68 -2.76 -28.03
CA VAL A 65 -8.60 -2.58 -27.09
C VAL A 65 -7.77 -3.85 -27.17
N THR A 66 -6.52 -3.72 -27.58
CA THR A 66 -5.60 -4.86 -27.64
C THR A 66 -5.42 -5.45 -26.24
N ALA A 67 -5.12 -6.75 -26.14
CA ALA A 67 -4.84 -7.40 -24.87
C ALA A 67 -3.76 -6.64 -24.05
N LEU A 68 -2.79 -6.04 -24.74
CA LEU A 68 -1.73 -5.23 -24.12
C LEU A 68 -2.26 -3.95 -23.47
N GLN A 69 -3.21 -3.27 -24.10
CA GLN A 69 -3.86 -2.07 -23.51
C GLN A 69 -4.69 -2.43 -22.28
N GLN A 70 -5.40 -3.55 -22.30
CA GLN A 70 -6.16 -4.04 -21.15
C GLN A 70 -5.27 -4.27 -19.93
N ILE A 71 -4.07 -4.81 -20.14
CA ILE A 71 -3.09 -5.07 -19.08
C ILE A 71 -2.57 -3.76 -18.47
N THR A 72 -2.23 -2.77 -19.30
CA THR A 72 -1.80 -1.45 -18.84
C THR A 72 -2.91 -0.75 -18.05
N MET A 73 -4.15 -0.80 -18.55
CA MET A 73 -5.33 -0.25 -17.86
C MET A 73 -5.55 -0.90 -16.50
N ARG A 74 -5.20 -2.18 -16.31
CA ARG A 74 -5.33 -2.84 -15.01
C ARG A 74 -4.37 -2.27 -13.97
N ALA A 75 -3.13 -1.94 -14.33
CA ALA A 75 -2.20 -1.29 -13.42
C ALA A 75 -2.66 0.13 -13.03
N GLU A 76 -3.17 0.89 -13.99
CA GLU A 76 -3.73 2.23 -13.73
C GLU A 76 -4.97 2.17 -12.84
N PHE A 77 -5.86 1.21 -13.08
CA PHE A 77 -7.03 0.96 -12.24
C PHE A 77 -6.65 0.69 -10.78
N LEU A 78 -5.66 -0.19 -10.54
CA LEU A 78 -5.17 -0.47 -9.19
C LEU A 78 -4.55 0.78 -8.54
N ARG A 79 -3.74 1.52 -9.29
CA ARG A 79 -3.11 2.77 -8.82
C ARG A 79 -4.15 3.77 -8.37
N GLU A 80 -5.13 4.05 -9.21
CA GLU A 80 -6.17 5.03 -8.92
C GLU A 80 -7.07 4.59 -7.76
N GLY A 81 -7.45 3.31 -7.71
CA GLY A 81 -8.24 2.74 -6.61
C GLY A 81 -7.56 2.91 -5.26
N TYR A 82 -6.32 2.51 -5.14
CA TYR A 82 -5.57 2.65 -3.88
C TYR A 82 -5.29 4.13 -3.54
N ARG A 83 -4.98 4.97 -4.54
CA ARG A 83 -4.79 6.41 -4.32
C ARG A 83 -6.03 7.07 -3.75
N ALA A 84 -7.18 6.84 -4.37
CA ALA A 84 -8.45 7.42 -3.94
C ALA A 84 -8.87 6.92 -2.54
N THR A 85 -8.61 5.65 -2.26
CA THR A 85 -8.92 5.02 -0.98
C THR A 85 -8.04 5.57 0.16
N LEU A 86 -6.74 5.70 -0.05
CA LEU A 86 -5.81 6.29 0.91
C LEU A 86 -6.11 7.78 1.15
N GLU A 87 -6.52 8.50 0.13
CA GLU A 87 -6.93 9.89 0.27
C GLU A 87 -8.20 10.03 1.14
N ARG A 88 -9.19 9.15 0.98
CA ARG A 88 -10.39 9.12 1.84
C ARG A 88 -10.05 8.78 3.28
N LEU A 89 -9.19 7.78 3.51
CA LEU A 89 -8.69 7.43 4.82
C LEU A 89 -8.03 8.65 5.51
N ARG A 90 -7.16 9.35 4.77
CA ARG A 90 -6.45 10.54 5.28
C ARG A 90 -7.41 11.67 5.64
N ARG A 91 -8.41 11.93 4.80
CA ARG A 91 -9.45 12.95 5.08
C ARG A 91 -10.26 12.61 6.32
N GLU A 92 -10.62 11.36 6.53
CA GLU A 92 -11.33 10.93 7.74
C GLU A 92 -10.46 11.10 8.99
N ALA A 93 -9.18 10.67 8.93
CA ALA A 93 -8.23 10.88 10.01
C ALA A 93 -8.03 12.37 10.34
N GLN A 94 -7.95 13.22 9.33
CA GLN A 94 -7.87 14.67 9.50
C GLN A 94 -9.11 15.25 10.16
N ALA A 95 -10.29 14.76 9.79
CA ALA A 95 -11.57 15.23 10.35
C ALA A 95 -11.73 14.92 11.85
N ILE A 96 -11.12 13.83 12.35
CA ILE A 96 -11.08 13.52 13.80
C ILE A 96 -9.87 14.16 14.49
N GLY A 97 -9.08 14.98 13.79
CA GLY A 97 -7.92 15.69 14.33
C GLY A 97 -6.73 14.80 14.64
N ALA A 98 -6.59 13.69 13.92
CA ALA A 98 -5.43 12.81 14.04
C ALA A 98 -4.18 13.40 13.37
N ASP A 99 -3.02 12.96 13.82
CA ASP A 99 -1.71 13.31 13.24
C ASP A 99 -1.19 12.23 12.29
N GLY A 100 -1.72 11.02 12.40
CA GLY A 100 -1.36 9.92 11.53
C GLY A 100 -2.31 8.75 11.59
N VAL A 101 -2.09 7.78 10.72
CA VAL A 101 -2.76 6.48 10.71
C VAL A 101 -1.72 5.39 10.65
N ILE A 102 -1.77 4.45 11.59
CA ILE A 102 -0.83 3.32 11.69
C ILE A 102 -1.55 1.98 11.50
N GLY A 103 -0.79 0.96 11.11
CA GLY A 103 -1.32 -0.38 10.90
C GLY A 103 -2.34 -0.44 9.77
N ILE A 104 -2.13 0.31 8.69
CA ILE A 104 -3.07 0.34 7.56
C ILE A 104 -3.05 -1.00 6.85
N ALA A 105 -4.22 -1.61 6.76
CA ALA A 105 -4.48 -2.76 5.90
C ALA A 105 -5.13 -2.30 4.60
N LEU A 106 -4.53 -2.69 3.47
CA LEU A 106 -5.04 -2.41 2.13
C LEU A 106 -5.59 -3.68 1.50
N SER A 107 -6.79 -3.62 0.97
CA SER A 107 -7.41 -4.72 0.24
C SER A 107 -8.13 -4.24 -1.01
N VAL A 108 -8.27 -5.13 -1.97
CA VAL A 108 -9.13 -5.00 -3.15
C VAL A 108 -9.94 -6.27 -3.30
N THR A 109 -11.25 -6.12 -3.43
CA THR A 109 -12.18 -7.25 -3.55
C THR A 109 -13.06 -7.04 -4.78
N PRO A 110 -13.13 -8.01 -5.71
CA PRO A 110 -14.09 -7.95 -6.79
C PRO A 110 -15.52 -8.08 -6.23
N LEU A 111 -16.41 -7.17 -6.60
CA LEU A 111 -17.84 -7.23 -6.29
C LEU A 111 -18.60 -7.93 -7.41
N ASP A 112 -18.16 -7.71 -8.65
CA ASP A 112 -18.61 -8.41 -9.84
C ASP A 112 -17.48 -8.42 -10.89
N GLU A 113 -17.79 -8.78 -12.14
CA GLU A 113 -16.83 -8.85 -13.25
C GLU A 113 -16.18 -7.50 -13.59
N THR A 114 -16.84 -6.39 -13.25
CA THR A 114 -16.42 -5.04 -13.62
C THR A 114 -16.15 -4.12 -12.44
N MET A 115 -16.71 -4.39 -11.27
CA MET A 115 -16.61 -3.54 -10.10
C MET A 115 -15.73 -4.15 -9.02
N HIS A 116 -14.88 -3.34 -8.44
CA HIS A 116 -13.99 -3.72 -7.34
C HIS A 116 -14.11 -2.71 -6.21
N GLU A 117 -14.16 -3.23 -5.00
CA GLU A 117 -14.07 -2.45 -3.78
C GLU A 117 -12.61 -2.35 -3.34
N PHE A 118 -12.12 -1.14 -3.14
CA PHE A 118 -10.84 -0.84 -2.53
C PHE A 118 -11.07 -0.35 -1.11
N VAL A 119 -10.40 -0.95 -0.15
CA VAL A 119 -10.51 -0.58 1.26
C VAL A 119 -9.12 -0.31 1.83
N ALA A 120 -9.00 0.79 2.56
CA ALA A 120 -7.90 1.08 3.46
C ALA A 120 -8.48 1.23 4.86
N LEU A 121 -7.99 0.45 5.81
CA LEU A 121 -8.48 0.43 7.17
C LEU A 121 -7.30 0.54 8.14
N GLY A 122 -7.37 1.44 9.13
CA GLY A 122 -6.27 1.66 10.06
C GLY A 122 -6.69 2.37 11.33
N THR A 123 -5.76 2.53 12.25
CA THR A 123 -5.98 3.27 13.50
C THR A 123 -5.38 4.65 13.41
N ALA A 124 -6.22 5.64 13.54
CA ALA A 124 -5.82 7.04 13.68
C ALA A 124 -5.11 7.26 15.03
N VAL A 125 -4.04 8.01 15.00
CA VAL A 125 -3.24 8.32 16.18
C VAL A 125 -2.98 9.81 16.30
N ARG A 126 -2.83 10.26 17.54
CA ARG A 126 -2.51 11.65 17.88
C ARG A 126 -1.18 11.69 18.62
N ALA A 127 -0.28 12.58 18.20
CA ALA A 127 0.99 12.80 18.86
C ALA A 127 0.77 13.44 20.26
N GLU A 128 1.51 12.96 21.25
CA GLU A 128 1.52 13.54 22.59
C GLU A 128 2.39 14.81 22.66
N SER A 129 3.28 14.99 21.68
CA SER A 129 4.13 16.17 21.57
C SER A 129 3.32 17.43 21.30
N LYS A 130 3.83 18.57 21.79
CA LYS A 130 3.30 19.91 21.42
C LYS A 130 3.58 20.25 19.96
N GLN A 131 4.69 19.73 19.40
CA GLN A 131 5.00 19.83 17.98
C GLN A 131 4.31 18.69 17.24
N ARG A 132 3.32 19.05 16.44
CA ARG A 132 2.53 18.11 15.65
C ARG A 132 2.96 18.12 14.19
N PRO A 133 2.85 16.98 13.48
CA PRO A 133 3.09 16.95 12.05
C PRO A 133 2.20 17.95 11.30
N GLY A 134 2.74 18.59 10.26
CA GLY A 134 1.97 19.50 9.41
C GLY A 134 0.98 18.81 8.47
N PHE A 135 1.03 17.48 8.40
CA PHE A 135 0.15 16.64 7.59
C PHE A 135 -0.10 15.29 8.28
N VAL A 136 -1.21 14.66 7.96
CA VAL A 136 -1.54 13.33 8.49
C VAL A 136 -0.65 12.29 7.79
N PHE A 137 0.29 11.70 8.52
CA PHE A 137 1.10 10.60 8.00
C PHE A 137 0.29 9.30 7.89
N THR A 138 0.69 8.41 7.02
CA THR A 138 0.04 7.10 6.84
C THR A 138 1.09 6.00 6.74
N THR A 139 0.85 4.86 7.40
CA THR A 139 1.78 3.74 7.37
C THR A 139 1.09 2.38 7.55
N GLU A 140 1.58 1.37 6.83
CA GLU A 140 1.22 -0.04 7.04
C GLU A 140 1.96 -0.64 8.26
N LEU A 141 3.00 0.04 8.77
CA LEU A 141 3.81 -0.44 9.88
C LEU A 141 2.96 -0.59 11.16
N SER A 142 3.25 -1.65 11.90
CA SER A 142 2.68 -1.88 13.22
C SER A 142 3.19 -0.87 14.25
N GLY A 143 2.48 -0.73 15.38
CA GLY A 143 2.92 0.16 16.46
C GLY A 143 4.36 -0.09 16.94
N PRO A 144 4.77 -1.35 17.19
CA PRO A 144 6.16 -1.67 17.55
C PRO A 144 7.18 -1.27 16.48
N ASP A 145 6.83 -1.41 15.20
CA ASP A 145 7.73 -1.03 14.11
C ASP A 145 7.85 0.49 14.00
N VAL A 146 6.74 1.22 14.16
CA VAL A 146 6.75 2.68 14.25
C VAL A 146 7.60 3.14 15.42
N SER A 147 7.50 2.49 16.59
CA SER A 147 8.34 2.82 17.75
C SER A 147 9.83 2.66 17.46
N LYS A 148 10.22 1.54 16.88
CA LYS A 148 11.62 1.30 16.48
C LYS A 148 12.10 2.31 15.45
N LEU A 149 11.24 2.65 14.50
CA LEU A 149 11.53 3.63 13.45
C LEU A 149 11.83 5.00 14.06
N VAL A 150 10.97 5.46 14.99
CA VAL A 150 11.13 6.75 15.69
C VAL A 150 12.38 6.76 16.55
N GLN A 151 12.64 5.67 17.28
CA GLN A 151 13.88 5.52 18.09
C GLN A 151 15.15 5.57 17.22
N ALA A 152 15.07 5.11 15.98
CA ALA A 152 16.16 5.18 15.01
C ALA A 152 16.30 6.56 14.32
N GLY A 153 15.50 7.55 14.69
CA GLY A 153 15.53 8.90 14.11
C GLY A 153 14.79 9.05 12.79
N TRP A 154 13.85 8.16 12.51
CA TRP A 154 13.02 8.19 11.31
C TRP A 154 11.55 8.32 11.67
N VAL A 155 10.76 8.87 10.75
CA VAL A 155 9.30 8.95 10.87
C VAL A 155 8.65 8.39 9.62
N PRO A 156 7.49 7.73 9.75
CA PRO A 156 6.68 7.39 8.59
C PRO A 156 6.11 8.66 7.95
N ALA A 157 6.13 8.72 6.63
CA ALA A 157 5.56 9.85 5.88
C ALA A 157 4.22 9.45 5.23
N THR A 158 4.24 8.50 4.33
CA THR A 158 3.03 8.07 3.63
C THR A 158 3.14 6.64 3.13
N VAL A 159 2.01 5.96 3.03
CA VAL A 159 1.92 4.70 2.28
C VAL A 159 2.17 5.02 0.80
N VAL A 160 3.03 4.24 0.18
CA VAL A 160 3.37 4.32 -1.24
C VAL A 160 3.13 2.98 -1.92
N THR A 161 2.74 3.04 -3.19
CA THR A 161 2.47 1.86 -4.01
C THR A 161 3.15 2.00 -5.37
N GLY A 162 3.47 0.87 -5.99
CA GLY A 162 3.97 0.83 -7.35
C GLY A 162 3.39 -0.37 -8.08
N PHE A 163 3.00 -0.19 -9.33
CA PHE A 163 2.36 -1.22 -10.15
C PHE A 163 3.10 -1.37 -11.48
N GLY A 164 3.36 -2.62 -11.86
CA GLY A 164 3.94 -2.95 -13.15
C GLY A 164 3.07 -3.97 -13.86
N ALA A 165 2.75 -3.73 -15.11
CA ALA A 165 1.94 -4.63 -15.93
C ALA A 165 2.63 -4.88 -17.27
N ARG A 166 2.60 -6.12 -17.74
CA ARG A 166 3.19 -6.52 -19.03
C ARG A 166 2.53 -7.78 -19.56
N ALA A 167 2.68 -7.97 -20.88
CA ALA A 167 2.45 -9.24 -21.56
C ALA A 167 3.71 -9.63 -22.33
N VAL A 168 3.92 -10.94 -22.45
CA VAL A 168 4.95 -11.57 -23.27
C VAL A 168 4.27 -12.57 -24.18
N VAL A 169 4.67 -12.59 -25.45
CA VAL A 169 4.23 -13.59 -26.43
C VAL A 169 5.48 -14.36 -26.87
N ASP A 170 5.43 -15.66 -26.68
CA ASP A 170 6.51 -16.56 -27.12
C ASP A 170 5.93 -17.83 -27.74
N TYR A 171 6.14 -17.99 -29.01
CA TYR A 171 5.67 -19.16 -29.79
C TYR A 171 6.35 -20.48 -29.36
N ASN A 172 7.47 -20.41 -28.64
CA ASN A 172 8.14 -21.59 -28.09
C ASN A 172 7.56 -22.03 -26.75
N MET A 173 6.76 -21.20 -26.10
CA MET A 173 6.19 -21.48 -24.78
C MET A 173 5.42 -22.81 -24.75
N GLN A 174 4.66 -23.10 -25.81
CA GLN A 174 3.91 -24.36 -25.92
C GLN A 174 4.81 -25.61 -25.89
N TYR A 175 6.04 -25.56 -26.44
CA TYR A 175 6.99 -26.67 -26.40
C TYR A 175 7.61 -26.82 -25.00
N GLN A 176 7.88 -25.71 -24.33
CA GLN A 176 8.46 -25.70 -22.98
C GLN A 176 7.45 -26.14 -21.91
N THR A 177 6.15 -26.02 -22.16
CA THR A 177 5.08 -26.39 -21.23
C THR A 177 4.50 -27.78 -21.48
N THR A 178 5.04 -28.54 -22.45
CA THR A 178 4.58 -29.93 -22.72
C THR A 178 4.99 -30.87 -21.59
N VAL A 179 4.22 -31.95 -21.41
CA VAL A 179 4.51 -33.01 -20.42
C VAL A 179 5.90 -33.66 -20.65
N TRP A 180 6.42 -33.59 -21.86
CA TRP A 180 7.69 -34.19 -22.25
C TRP A 180 8.90 -33.26 -22.00
N SER A 181 8.69 -31.99 -21.70
CA SER A 181 9.79 -31.04 -21.51
C SER A 181 10.52 -31.20 -20.16
N GLY A 182 10.00 -32.01 -19.23
CA GLY A 182 10.62 -32.21 -17.93
C GLY A 182 10.63 -30.95 -17.07
N ASN A 183 11.60 -30.83 -16.17
CA ASN A 183 11.83 -29.66 -15.34
C ASN A 183 12.61 -28.60 -16.12
N THR A 184 11.94 -27.86 -16.98
CA THR A 184 12.54 -26.84 -17.85
C THR A 184 12.05 -25.45 -17.42
N GLU A 185 12.92 -24.46 -17.48
CA GLU A 185 12.54 -23.06 -17.33
C GLU A 185 11.64 -22.65 -18.50
N VAL A 186 10.58 -21.90 -18.19
CA VAL A 186 9.69 -21.33 -19.20
C VAL A 186 10.06 -19.87 -19.40
N ASP A 187 10.79 -19.60 -20.47
CA ASP A 187 11.43 -18.31 -20.74
C ASP A 187 10.44 -17.14 -20.71
N ALA A 188 9.27 -17.31 -21.34
CA ALA A 188 8.23 -16.28 -21.37
C ALA A 188 7.75 -15.88 -19.96
N HIS A 189 7.63 -16.86 -19.05
CA HIS A 189 7.22 -16.58 -17.66
C HIS A 189 8.34 -15.90 -16.88
N THR A 190 9.58 -16.31 -17.06
CA THR A 190 10.76 -15.68 -16.44
C THR A 190 10.91 -14.23 -16.91
N GLU A 191 10.78 -13.98 -18.22
CA GLU A 191 10.80 -12.63 -18.78
C GLU A 191 9.66 -11.78 -18.19
N LEU A 192 8.43 -12.29 -18.20
CA LEU A 192 7.27 -11.59 -17.64
C LEU A 192 7.50 -11.18 -16.18
N VAL A 193 7.83 -12.18 -15.33
CA VAL A 193 8.01 -11.96 -13.89
C VAL A 193 9.08 -10.92 -13.59
N THR A 194 10.20 -11.00 -14.30
CA THR A 194 11.31 -10.06 -14.17
C THR A 194 10.89 -8.65 -14.60
N ALA A 195 10.23 -8.54 -15.74
CA ALA A 195 9.80 -7.25 -16.30
C ALA A 195 8.75 -6.55 -15.44
N VAL A 196 7.70 -7.27 -14.98
CA VAL A 196 6.63 -6.65 -14.18
C VAL A 196 7.12 -6.25 -12.78
N ARG A 197 7.98 -7.06 -12.17
CA ARG A 197 8.59 -6.72 -10.88
C ARG A 197 9.52 -5.50 -10.98
N SER A 198 10.31 -5.43 -12.04
CA SER A 198 11.17 -4.28 -12.32
C SER A 198 10.35 -3.00 -12.52
N ALA A 199 9.29 -3.08 -13.33
CA ALA A 199 8.39 -1.94 -13.58
C ALA A 199 7.71 -1.46 -12.28
N ALA A 200 7.17 -2.38 -11.48
CA ALA A 200 6.52 -2.05 -10.20
C ALA A 200 7.50 -1.40 -9.20
N ARG A 201 8.75 -1.90 -9.11
CA ARG A 201 9.78 -1.29 -8.26
C ARG A 201 10.20 0.09 -8.76
N THR A 202 10.29 0.29 -10.06
CA THR A 202 10.63 1.59 -10.67
C THR A 202 9.54 2.62 -10.35
N GLU A 203 8.28 2.24 -10.49
CA GLU A 203 7.17 3.11 -10.14
C GLU A 203 7.14 3.40 -8.63
N PHE A 204 7.29 2.39 -7.79
CA PHE A 204 7.39 2.55 -6.33
C PHE A 204 8.50 3.53 -5.95
N GLY A 205 9.70 3.38 -6.52
CA GLY A 205 10.81 4.31 -6.28
C GLY A 205 10.52 5.73 -6.78
N ARG A 206 9.74 5.89 -7.86
CA ARG A 206 9.25 7.20 -8.31
C ARG A 206 8.30 7.82 -7.29
N ALA A 207 7.31 7.04 -6.81
CA ALA A 207 6.35 7.52 -5.81
C ALA A 207 7.03 7.92 -4.47
N VAL A 208 8.07 7.19 -4.05
CA VAL A 208 8.90 7.58 -2.89
C VAL A 208 9.56 8.95 -3.11
N ARG A 209 10.19 9.16 -4.25
CA ARG A 209 10.83 10.45 -4.58
C ARG A 209 9.82 11.60 -4.64
N GLU A 210 8.66 11.36 -5.26
CA GLU A 210 7.58 12.36 -5.36
C GLU A 210 6.99 12.72 -3.99
N SER A 211 7.03 11.81 -3.01
CA SER A 211 6.61 12.10 -1.64
C SER A 211 7.57 12.99 -0.86
N GLY A 212 8.77 13.25 -1.39
CA GLY A 212 9.81 14.01 -0.70
C GLY A 212 10.48 13.26 0.46
N ALA A 213 10.26 11.94 0.56
CA ALA A 213 10.83 11.11 1.61
C ALA A 213 12.29 10.71 1.29
N ASP A 214 13.06 10.38 2.34
CA ASP A 214 14.46 9.98 2.22
C ASP A 214 14.63 8.50 1.83
N GLY A 215 13.58 7.68 2.04
CA GLY A 215 13.61 6.25 1.74
C GLY A 215 12.24 5.61 1.90
N ALA A 216 12.19 4.28 1.80
CA ALA A 216 10.97 3.53 2.03
C ALA A 216 11.24 2.13 2.58
N ILE A 217 10.28 1.62 3.34
CA ILE A 217 10.23 0.24 3.81
C ILE A 217 9.19 -0.48 2.97
N VAL A 218 9.61 -1.50 2.24
CA VAL A 218 8.70 -2.37 1.48
C VAL A 218 8.03 -3.35 2.44
N SER A 219 6.71 -3.35 2.47
CA SER A 219 5.91 -4.26 3.30
C SER A 219 5.52 -5.52 2.55
N ARG A 220 5.18 -5.38 1.27
CA ARG A 220 4.63 -6.47 0.47
C ARG A 220 4.93 -6.28 -1.02
N MET A 221 5.14 -7.40 -1.71
CA MET A 221 5.13 -7.47 -3.16
C MET A 221 4.24 -8.63 -3.59
N THR A 222 3.34 -8.38 -4.53
CA THR A 222 2.46 -9.39 -5.12
C THR A 222 2.71 -9.53 -6.62
N LEU A 223 2.33 -10.67 -7.16
CA LEU A 223 2.37 -10.96 -8.58
C LEU A 223 1.12 -11.78 -8.94
N ASP A 224 0.34 -11.26 -9.86
CA ASP A 224 -0.76 -11.96 -10.50
C ASP A 224 -0.40 -12.20 -11.97
N SER A 225 -0.54 -13.43 -12.45
CA SER A 225 -0.28 -13.76 -13.85
C SER A 225 -1.37 -14.66 -14.41
N TRP A 226 -1.62 -14.53 -15.70
CA TRP A 226 -2.62 -15.32 -16.41
C TRP A 226 -2.19 -15.56 -17.86
N GLN A 227 -2.72 -16.62 -18.46
CA GLN A 227 -2.42 -16.99 -19.80
C GLN A 227 -3.20 -16.16 -20.82
N LEU A 228 -2.57 -15.79 -21.92
CA LEU A 228 -3.15 -15.09 -23.06
C LEU A 228 -3.09 -16.02 -24.29
N GLY A 229 -4.14 -16.81 -24.47
CA GLY A 229 -4.16 -17.83 -25.52
C GLY A 229 -3.09 -18.92 -25.28
N GLU A 230 -2.60 -19.54 -26.35
CA GLU A 230 -1.66 -20.67 -26.26
C GLU A 230 -0.19 -20.25 -26.16
N VAL A 231 0.14 -19.04 -26.60
CA VAL A 231 1.52 -18.56 -26.77
C VAL A 231 1.83 -17.28 -26.01
N GLY A 232 0.92 -16.82 -25.18
CA GLY A 232 1.08 -15.56 -24.45
C GLY A 232 0.83 -15.70 -22.96
N VAL A 233 1.51 -14.87 -22.20
CA VAL A 233 1.32 -14.72 -20.75
C VAL A 233 1.31 -13.24 -20.38
N ALA A 234 0.45 -12.87 -19.45
CA ALA A 234 0.37 -11.53 -18.93
C ALA A 234 0.45 -11.53 -17.41
N GLY A 235 0.84 -10.41 -16.84
CA GLY A 235 0.87 -10.27 -15.39
C GLY A 235 0.92 -8.83 -14.92
N VAL A 236 0.59 -8.69 -13.65
CA VAL A 236 0.67 -7.44 -12.89
C VAL A 236 1.42 -7.71 -11.60
N ALA A 237 2.45 -6.93 -11.33
CA ALA A 237 3.11 -6.91 -10.03
C ALA A 237 2.73 -5.64 -9.28
N SER A 238 2.61 -5.76 -7.96
CA SER A 238 2.34 -4.64 -7.06
C SER A 238 3.38 -4.62 -5.95
N VAL A 239 3.85 -3.43 -5.59
CA VAL A 239 4.74 -3.18 -4.47
C VAL A 239 4.04 -2.21 -3.52
N PHE A 240 4.01 -2.55 -2.24
CA PHE A 240 3.43 -1.73 -1.18
C PHE A 240 4.49 -1.44 -0.12
N GLY A 241 4.41 -0.27 0.49
CA GLY A 241 5.30 0.08 1.58
C GLY A 241 5.05 1.46 2.14
N THR A 242 5.89 1.84 3.07
CA THR A 242 5.84 3.15 3.73
C THR A 242 7.06 3.96 3.38
N ALA A 243 6.85 5.14 2.82
CA ALA A 243 7.89 6.14 2.67
C ALA A 243 8.28 6.71 4.05
N VAL A 244 9.57 6.89 4.29
CA VAL A 244 10.11 7.31 5.58
C VAL A 244 11.05 8.51 5.42
N ALA A 245 11.02 9.41 6.40
CA ALA A 245 11.87 10.59 6.41
C ALA A 245 12.70 10.65 7.71
N ARG A 246 13.89 11.22 7.63
CA ARG A 246 14.71 11.51 8.82
C ARG A 246 14.19 12.77 9.48
N PHE A 247 14.05 12.73 10.81
CA PHE A 247 13.69 13.93 11.58
C PHE A 247 14.85 14.49 12.41
N HIS A 248 15.97 13.76 12.51
CA HIS A 248 17.21 14.23 13.09
C HIS A 248 18.36 14.12 12.08
N THR A 249 18.78 15.24 11.54
CA THR A 249 20.02 15.33 10.78
C THR A 249 21.18 15.42 11.78
N GLY A 250 21.93 14.33 11.96
CA GLY A 250 23.14 14.32 12.79
C GLY A 250 23.09 13.53 14.10
N ALA A 251 21.97 12.97 14.50
CA ALA A 251 21.98 11.96 15.54
C ALA A 251 22.57 10.66 14.97
N ALA A 252 23.68 10.21 15.51
CA ALA A 252 24.15 8.85 15.26
C ALA A 252 23.01 7.89 15.61
N ALA A 253 22.66 6.98 14.68
CA ALA A 253 21.74 5.91 15.00
C ALA A 253 22.20 5.26 16.32
N PRO A 254 21.29 5.02 17.28
CA PRO A 254 21.69 4.34 18.50
C PRO A 254 22.32 3.01 18.09
N SER A 255 23.59 2.84 18.42
CA SER A 255 24.43 1.68 18.06
C SER A 255 24.00 0.37 18.73
N ALA A 256 22.84 0.31 19.31
CA ALA A 256 22.52 -0.68 20.33
C ALA A 256 21.57 -1.80 19.91
N ALA A 257 21.23 -1.99 18.66
CA ALA A 257 20.17 -2.98 18.40
C ALA A 257 20.51 -4.13 17.44
N LEU A 258 21.65 -4.12 16.80
CA LEU A 258 22.13 -5.28 16.06
C LEU A 258 23.42 -5.75 16.71
N THR A 259 23.31 -6.72 17.60
CA THR A 259 24.45 -7.56 17.95
C THR A 259 24.79 -8.35 16.68
N ILE A 260 25.66 -7.79 15.86
CA ILE A 260 26.34 -8.54 14.81
C ILE A 260 27.31 -9.44 15.56
N LEU A 261 26.94 -10.71 15.72
CA LEU A 261 27.89 -11.73 16.15
C LEU A 261 28.84 -11.93 14.96
N PRO A 262 30.13 -11.53 15.07
CA PRO A 262 31.09 -11.92 14.08
C PRO A 262 31.17 -13.46 14.11
N LEU A 263 30.87 -14.08 12.98
CA LEU A 263 31.14 -15.48 12.77
C LEU A 263 32.66 -15.57 12.53
N ASP A 264 33.46 -15.55 13.61
CA ASP A 264 34.88 -15.89 13.52
C ASP A 264 34.97 -17.34 13.07
N ARG A 265 35.51 -17.53 11.89
CA ARG A 265 35.85 -18.86 11.36
C ARG A 265 37.00 -19.38 12.21
N PRO A 266 36.97 -20.65 12.58
CA PRO A 266 38.12 -21.32 13.19
C PRO A 266 39.31 -21.38 12.24
#